data_4e4d78e95c932b3cc885b907555aa070
#
_entry.id   4e4d78e95c932b3cc885b907555aa070
#
_cell.length_a   1.000
_cell.length_b   1.000
_cell.length_c   1.000
_cell.angle_alpha   90.00
_cell.angle_beta   90.00
_cell.angle_gamma   90.00
#
_symmetry.space_group_name_H-M   'P 1'
#
loop_
_entity.id
_entity.type
_entity.pdbx_description
1 polymer ?
#
loop_
_entity_poly.entity_id
_entity_poly.type
_entity_poly.pdbx_seq_one_letter_code
_entity_poly.pdbx_strand_id
1 'polypeptide(L)'
;MMIKKLFFIVTVSTMLCACSNANRVENNSLDTASVVSQVSNIYNDVFKHYAELKQQEGNKQQVNNDSLYCSADWNRWIARVDSLNQQNGVIDILDVDHWIMGQDWGELSVSDIKVFLLKGDSAAVEFQLHNLGNMINVVLDMVHEDGEWKIDNFTDITNGMDWKATMKRYLEDEQANR
;
A
#
# COMPACT_ATOMS: atom_id res chain seq x y z
N MET A 1 -87.62 8.71 -35.99
CA MET A 1 -86.89 9.14 -34.75
C MET A 1 -85.70 8.19 -34.54
N MET A 2 -84.55 8.62 -35.03
CA MET A 2 -83.34 7.77 -35.11
C MET A 2 -82.45 8.05 -33.89
N ILE A 3 -82.24 7.03 -33.05
CA ILE A 3 -81.35 7.09 -31.87
C ILE A 3 -79.93 6.69 -32.31
N LYS A 4 -79.02 7.66 -32.35
CA LYS A 4 -77.62 7.41 -32.64
C LYS A 4 -76.97 6.85 -31.38
N LYS A 5 -76.50 5.59 -31.44
CA LYS A 5 -75.67 4.97 -30.40
C LYS A 5 -74.23 5.48 -30.53
N LEU A 6 -73.79 6.19 -29.49
CA LEU A 6 -72.42 6.66 -29.37
C LEU A 6 -71.54 5.54 -28.73
N PHE A 7 -70.60 4.99 -29.51
CA PHE A 7 -69.66 4.02 -29.03
C PHE A 7 -68.47 4.79 -28.36
N PHE A 8 -68.28 4.62 -27.07
CA PHE A 8 -67.16 5.11 -26.37
C PHE A 8 -66.07 4.03 -26.44
N ILE A 9 -64.99 4.30 -27.16
CA ILE A 9 -63.76 3.45 -27.18
C ILE A 9 -62.88 3.92 -26.02
N VAL A 10 -62.80 3.11 -24.98
CA VAL A 10 -61.83 3.29 -23.87
C VAL A 10 -60.54 2.62 -24.31
N THR A 11 -59.56 3.42 -24.69
CA THR A 11 -58.18 2.94 -24.90
C THR A 11 -57.49 2.83 -23.56
N VAL A 12 -57.32 1.60 -23.08
CA VAL A 12 -56.47 1.31 -21.90
C VAL A 12 -55.03 1.37 -22.35
N SER A 13 -54.36 2.45 -22.00
CA SER A 13 -52.92 2.61 -22.20
C SER A 13 -52.18 1.87 -21.06
N THR A 14 -51.67 0.68 -21.35
CA THR A 14 -50.77 -0.06 -20.44
C THR A 14 -49.40 0.59 -20.47
N MET A 15 -49.11 1.40 -19.45
CA MET A 15 -47.71 1.84 -19.16
C MET A 15 -46.91 0.62 -18.70
N LEU A 16 -46.08 0.10 -19.59
CA LEU A 16 -45.00 -0.81 -19.24
C LEU A 16 -43.90 0.00 -18.50
N CYS A 17 -43.94 -0.01 -17.17
CA CYS A 17 -42.76 0.36 -16.36
C CYS A 17 -41.64 -0.66 -16.61
N ALA A 18 -40.80 -0.37 -17.59
CA ALA A 18 -39.51 -1.04 -17.70
C ALA A 18 -38.65 -0.59 -16.51
N CYS A 19 -38.68 -1.36 -15.39
CA CYS A 19 -37.63 -1.31 -14.38
C CYS A 19 -36.37 -1.82 -15.05
N SER A 20 -35.57 -0.94 -15.63
CA SER A 20 -34.19 -1.21 -15.94
C SER A 20 -33.47 -1.32 -14.58
N ASN A 21 -33.27 -2.56 -14.09
CA ASN A 21 -32.21 -2.85 -13.15
C ASN A 21 -30.88 -2.53 -13.86
N ALA A 22 -30.52 -1.26 -13.83
CA ALA A 22 -29.13 -0.89 -14.00
C ALA A 22 -28.39 -1.57 -12.87
N ASN A 23 -27.81 -2.75 -13.14
CA ASN A 23 -26.70 -3.26 -12.36
C ASN A 23 -25.65 -2.14 -12.39
N ARG A 24 -25.68 -1.31 -11.35
CA ARG A 24 -24.59 -0.42 -11.03
C ARG A 24 -23.44 -1.35 -10.66
N VAL A 25 -22.67 -1.74 -11.67
CA VAL A 25 -21.30 -2.19 -11.45
C VAL A 25 -20.68 -1.01 -10.72
N GLU A 26 -20.54 -1.12 -9.40
CA GLU A 26 -19.65 -0.26 -8.67
C GLU A 26 -18.28 -0.50 -9.31
N ASN A 27 -17.92 0.35 -10.26
CA ASN A 27 -16.54 0.55 -10.60
C ASN A 27 -15.93 1.09 -9.30
N ASN A 28 -15.38 0.19 -8.48
CA ASN A 28 -14.37 0.52 -7.51
C ASN A 28 -13.16 1.01 -8.32
N SER A 29 -13.28 2.19 -8.89
CA SER A 29 -12.14 2.88 -9.45
C SER A 29 -11.22 3.15 -8.26
N LEU A 30 -10.11 2.40 -8.17
CA LEU A 30 -9.04 2.70 -7.27
C LEU A 30 -8.72 4.18 -7.49
N ASP A 31 -8.87 4.98 -6.44
CA ASP A 31 -8.65 6.43 -6.51
C ASP A 31 -7.46 6.84 -5.63
N THR A 32 -6.93 8.01 -5.89
CA THR A 32 -5.79 8.54 -5.14
C THR A 32 -6.11 8.72 -3.66
N ALA A 33 -7.37 9.00 -3.30
CA ALA A 33 -7.77 9.18 -1.91
C ALA A 33 -7.70 7.86 -1.13
N SER A 34 -8.07 6.73 -1.75
CA SER A 34 -7.93 5.41 -1.14
C SER A 34 -6.47 5.06 -0.87
N VAL A 35 -5.57 5.35 -1.82
CA VAL A 35 -4.12 5.12 -1.66
C VAL A 35 -3.56 5.98 -0.52
N VAL A 36 -3.85 7.28 -0.50
CA VAL A 36 -3.40 8.20 0.57
C VAL A 36 -3.90 7.73 1.94
N SER A 37 -5.17 7.35 2.03
CA SER A 37 -5.75 6.83 3.27
C SER A 37 -5.05 5.56 3.74
N GLN A 38 -4.75 4.64 2.82
CA GLN A 38 -4.06 3.40 3.14
C GLN A 38 -2.64 3.66 3.65
N VAL A 39 -1.85 4.52 2.97
CA VAL A 39 -0.50 4.89 3.42
C VAL A 39 -0.54 5.52 4.81
N SER A 40 -1.47 6.45 5.04
CA SER A 40 -1.64 7.09 6.35
C SER A 40 -1.94 6.07 7.45
N ASN A 41 -2.84 5.12 7.19
CA ASN A 41 -3.22 4.07 8.14
C ASN A 41 -2.03 3.14 8.43
N ILE A 42 -1.34 2.68 7.39
CA ILE A 42 -0.15 1.83 7.53
C ILE A 42 0.88 2.51 8.45
N TYR A 43 1.27 3.75 8.16
CA TYR A 43 2.29 4.45 8.95
C TYR A 43 1.84 4.76 10.37
N ASN A 44 0.55 5.07 10.60
CA ASN A 44 0.01 5.23 11.95
C ASN A 44 0.13 3.93 12.77
N ASP A 45 -0.18 2.78 12.18
CA ASP A 45 -0.06 1.49 12.85
C ASP A 45 1.41 1.11 13.08
N VAL A 46 2.27 1.30 12.09
CA VAL A 46 3.72 1.05 12.19
C VAL A 46 4.31 1.90 13.32
N PHE A 47 4.03 3.19 13.37
CA PHE A 47 4.56 4.06 14.42
C PHE A 47 4.05 3.71 15.81
N LYS A 48 2.81 3.22 15.91
CA LYS A 48 2.28 2.66 17.15
C LYS A 48 3.09 1.43 17.60
N HIS A 49 3.43 0.52 16.69
CA HIS A 49 4.29 -0.63 16.99
C HIS A 49 5.67 -0.18 17.51
N TYR A 50 6.30 0.84 16.88
CA TYR A 50 7.57 1.40 17.37
C TYR A 50 7.43 2.07 18.73
N ALA A 51 6.35 2.79 19.00
CA ALA A 51 6.09 3.39 20.31
C ALA A 51 5.89 2.33 21.40
N GLU A 52 5.24 1.22 21.07
CA GLU A 52 5.06 0.09 21.97
C GLU A 52 6.39 -0.60 22.30
N LEU A 53 7.32 -0.73 21.32
CA LEU A 53 8.66 -1.29 21.56
C LEU A 53 9.44 -0.48 22.60
N LYS A 54 9.34 0.86 22.61
CA LYS A 54 9.99 1.71 23.62
C LYS A 54 9.44 1.56 25.03
N GLN A 55 8.21 1.15 25.18
CA GLN A 55 7.53 1.05 26.49
C GLN A 55 7.68 -0.33 27.13
N GLN A 56 8.22 -1.31 26.38
CA GLN A 56 8.26 -2.69 26.84
C GLN A 56 9.63 -3.07 27.42
N GLU A 57 9.67 -3.22 28.76
CA GLU A 57 10.71 -4.01 29.43
C GLU A 57 10.34 -5.50 29.32
N GLY A 58 10.93 -6.23 28.36
CA GLY A 58 10.81 -7.68 28.28
C GLY A 58 10.39 -8.24 26.89
N ASN A 59 10.60 -9.56 26.72
CA ASN A 59 10.46 -10.35 25.49
C ASN A 59 9.03 -10.41 24.93
N LYS A 60 8.51 -9.34 24.34
CA LYS A 60 7.36 -9.47 23.44
C LYS A 60 7.84 -9.64 22.00
N GLN A 61 7.16 -10.50 21.28
CA GLN A 61 7.43 -10.73 19.88
C GLN A 61 7.17 -9.43 19.10
N GLN A 62 8.21 -8.94 18.41
CA GLN A 62 8.11 -7.78 17.54
C GLN A 62 7.11 -8.06 16.43
N VAL A 63 6.24 -7.10 16.15
CA VAL A 63 5.30 -7.18 15.03
C VAL A 63 6.10 -7.14 13.72
N ASN A 64 5.84 -8.09 12.85
CA ASN A 64 6.42 -8.07 11.51
C ASN A 64 5.56 -7.20 10.59
N ASN A 65 5.93 -5.93 10.47
CA ASN A 65 5.21 -4.96 9.63
C ASN A 65 5.24 -5.35 8.14
N ASP A 66 6.32 -5.97 7.65
CA ASP A 66 6.44 -6.39 6.25
C ASP A 66 5.38 -7.43 5.91
N SER A 67 5.15 -8.41 6.78
CA SER A 67 4.12 -9.43 6.57
C SER A 67 2.70 -8.86 6.58
N LEU A 68 2.46 -7.73 7.25
CA LEU A 68 1.16 -7.09 7.33
C LEU A 68 0.88 -6.15 6.16
N TYR A 69 1.86 -5.36 5.76
CA TYR A 69 1.64 -4.21 4.90
C TYR A 69 2.38 -4.26 3.56
N CYS A 70 3.35 -5.15 3.41
CA CYS A 70 4.08 -5.27 2.16
C CYS A 70 3.52 -6.34 1.23
N SER A 71 3.85 -6.22 -0.05
CA SER A 71 3.47 -7.15 -1.11
C SER A 71 4.06 -8.55 -0.92
N ALA A 72 3.45 -9.54 -1.55
CA ALA A 72 4.02 -10.87 -1.62
C ALA A 72 5.40 -10.87 -2.30
N ASP A 73 5.63 -9.95 -3.25
CA ASP A 73 6.93 -9.82 -3.92
C ASP A 73 7.99 -9.26 -2.99
N TRP A 74 7.72 -8.17 -2.28
CA TRP A 74 8.60 -7.64 -1.26
C TRP A 74 9.03 -8.70 -0.24
N ASN A 75 8.06 -9.41 0.33
CA ASN A 75 8.33 -10.45 1.32
C ASN A 75 9.20 -11.60 0.78
N ARG A 76 9.08 -11.93 -0.52
CA ARG A 76 9.98 -12.91 -1.16
C ARG A 76 11.42 -12.39 -1.27
N TRP A 77 11.61 -11.09 -1.55
CA TRP A 77 12.95 -10.50 -1.60
C TRP A 77 13.60 -10.50 -0.22
N ILE A 78 12.91 -10.05 0.81
CA ILE A 78 13.40 -10.10 2.21
C ILE A 78 13.78 -11.52 2.60
N ALA A 79 12.91 -12.50 2.39
CA ALA A 79 13.19 -13.90 2.74
C ALA A 79 14.45 -14.46 2.03
N ARG A 80 14.73 -14.05 0.78
CA ARG A 80 15.94 -14.47 0.06
C ARG A 80 17.20 -13.83 0.66
N VAL A 81 17.14 -12.55 0.99
CA VAL A 81 18.24 -11.82 1.65
C VAL A 81 18.52 -12.45 3.02
N ASP A 82 17.50 -12.66 3.84
CA ASP A 82 17.63 -13.29 5.16
C ASP A 82 18.27 -14.69 5.08
N SER A 83 17.81 -15.49 4.12
CA SER A 83 18.39 -16.83 3.91
C SER A 83 19.88 -16.76 3.56
N LEU A 84 20.30 -15.80 2.75
CA LEU A 84 21.68 -15.60 2.35
C LEU A 84 22.51 -15.06 3.52
N ASN A 85 22.00 -14.08 4.26
CA ASN A 85 22.63 -13.53 5.46
C ASN A 85 22.91 -14.63 6.49
N GLN A 86 21.94 -15.52 6.74
CA GLN A 86 22.11 -16.68 7.63
C GLN A 86 23.20 -17.63 7.14
N GLN A 87 23.28 -17.90 5.84
CA GLN A 87 24.32 -18.77 5.28
C GLN A 87 25.72 -18.17 5.41
N ASN A 88 25.84 -16.85 5.25
CA ASN A 88 27.11 -16.14 5.27
C ASN A 88 27.52 -15.67 6.67
N GLY A 89 26.66 -15.81 7.68
CA GLY A 89 26.90 -15.30 9.03
C GLY A 89 26.89 -13.77 9.10
N VAL A 90 26.21 -13.10 8.16
CA VAL A 90 26.01 -11.65 8.11
C VAL A 90 24.74 -11.32 8.89
N ILE A 91 24.79 -10.26 9.71
CA ILE A 91 23.63 -9.89 10.55
C ILE A 91 22.57 -9.19 9.71
N ASP A 92 22.94 -8.19 8.93
CA ASP A 92 22.06 -7.48 8.00
C ASP A 92 22.90 -6.75 6.95
N ILE A 93 22.46 -6.77 5.70
CA ILE A 93 23.07 -5.97 4.63
C ILE A 93 22.45 -4.58 4.53
N LEU A 94 21.24 -4.44 5.07
CA LEU A 94 20.50 -3.19 5.11
C LEU A 94 20.68 -2.63 6.53
N ASP A 95 21.75 -1.87 6.76
CA ASP A 95 22.15 -1.31 8.05
C ASP A 95 21.14 -0.23 8.56
N VAL A 96 19.99 -0.14 7.93
CA VAL A 96 18.89 0.80 8.24
C VAL A 96 17.54 0.12 8.07
N ASP A 97 16.63 0.41 8.99
CA ASP A 97 15.25 -0.01 8.91
C ASP A 97 14.48 0.84 7.88
N HIS A 98 13.89 0.17 6.89
CA HIS A 98 13.17 0.81 5.78
C HIS A 98 11.86 1.49 6.19
N TRP A 99 11.28 1.15 7.35
CA TRP A 99 10.08 1.80 7.85
C TRP A 99 10.32 3.19 8.42
N ILE A 100 11.50 3.38 9.03
CA ILE A 100 11.88 4.61 9.72
C ILE A 100 13.06 5.33 9.07
N MET A 101 13.61 4.78 7.99
CA MET A 101 14.78 5.28 7.25
C MET A 101 15.97 5.57 8.17
N GLY A 102 16.23 4.66 9.12
CA GLY A 102 17.28 4.85 10.12
C GLY A 102 17.51 3.62 10.98
N GLN A 103 18.60 3.66 11.78
CA GLN A 103 18.91 2.63 12.76
C GLN A 103 18.19 2.84 14.10
N ASP A 104 17.75 4.08 14.34
CA ASP A 104 17.12 4.49 15.60
C ASP A 104 15.96 5.44 15.33
N TRP A 105 15.07 5.63 16.31
CA TRP A 105 13.91 6.50 16.15
C TRP A 105 13.59 7.35 17.37
N GLY A 106 13.03 8.55 17.08
CA GLY A 106 12.46 9.49 18.06
C GLY A 106 10.94 9.58 17.96
N GLU A 107 10.45 10.82 17.86
CA GLU A 107 9.10 11.09 17.41
C GLU A 107 9.03 10.81 15.91
N LEU A 108 8.11 9.93 15.54
CA LEU A 108 7.86 9.53 14.15
C LEU A 108 6.58 10.19 13.64
N SER A 109 6.62 10.76 12.46
CA SER A 109 5.42 11.23 11.75
C SER A 109 5.64 11.23 10.25
N VAL A 110 4.53 11.23 9.49
CA VAL A 110 4.53 11.45 8.05
C VAL A 110 3.72 12.68 7.69
N SER A 111 4.14 13.38 6.64
CA SER A 111 3.44 14.53 6.09
C SER A 111 3.51 14.56 4.57
N ASP A 112 2.71 15.43 3.96
CA ASP A 112 2.73 15.69 2.51
C ASP A 112 2.56 14.46 1.60
N ILE A 113 1.71 13.51 2.01
CA ILE A 113 1.45 12.29 1.23
C ILE A 113 0.79 12.65 -0.10
N LYS A 114 1.44 12.29 -1.21
CA LYS A 114 1.01 12.59 -2.58
C LYS A 114 1.14 11.36 -3.46
N VAL A 115 0.06 11.00 -4.15
CA VAL A 115 0.09 9.99 -5.21
C VAL A 115 0.46 10.70 -6.51
N PHE A 116 1.61 10.39 -7.09
CA PHE A 116 2.04 10.98 -8.36
C PHE A 116 1.90 10.02 -9.55
N LEU A 117 1.66 8.74 -9.28
CA LEU A 117 1.30 7.75 -10.29
C LEU A 117 0.20 6.85 -9.73
N LEU A 118 -0.86 6.65 -10.51
CA LEU A 118 -1.90 5.65 -10.27
C LEU A 118 -2.28 5.04 -11.61
N LYS A 119 -2.00 3.76 -11.80
CA LYS A 119 -2.25 3.07 -13.07
C LYS A 119 -2.58 1.60 -12.84
N GLY A 120 -3.84 1.22 -13.09
CA GLY A 120 -4.32 -0.12 -12.81
C GLY A 120 -4.11 -0.48 -11.34
N ASP A 121 -3.45 -1.59 -11.07
CA ASP A 121 -3.17 -2.09 -9.74
C ASP A 121 -1.83 -1.58 -9.17
N SER A 122 -1.28 -0.50 -9.71
CA SER A 122 0.00 0.08 -9.27
C SER A 122 -0.16 1.55 -8.93
N ALA A 123 0.50 1.97 -7.86
CA ALA A 123 0.59 3.37 -7.48
C ALA A 123 2.02 3.71 -7.03
N ALA A 124 2.40 4.98 -7.20
CA ALA A 124 3.62 5.52 -6.58
C ALA A 124 3.24 6.73 -5.72
N VAL A 125 3.75 6.73 -4.50
CA VAL A 125 3.40 7.67 -3.44
C VAL A 125 4.65 8.29 -2.87
N GLU A 126 4.70 9.62 -2.87
CA GLU A 126 5.75 10.40 -2.20
C GLU A 126 5.22 10.97 -0.89
N PHE A 127 6.05 11.01 0.13
CA PHE A 127 5.75 11.69 1.39
C PHE A 127 7.04 12.08 2.13
N GLN A 128 6.88 12.89 3.18
CA GLN A 128 7.95 13.25 4.09
C GLN A 128 7.84 12.44 5.38
N LEU A 129 8.89 11.67 5.68
CA LEU A 129 9.05 10.98 6.95
C LEU A 129 9.88 11.86 7.90
N HIS A 130 9.37 12.07 9.10
CA HIS A 130 10.09 12.78 10.15
C HIS A 130 10.59 11.77 11.18
N ASN A 131 11.90 11.76 11.42
CA ASN A 131 12.56 10.91 12.40
C ASN A 131 13.76 11.63 13.03
N LEU A 132 13.85 11.66 14.36
CA LEU A 132 14.95 12.29 15.12
C LEU A 132 15.26 13.73 14.69
N GLY A 133 14.23 14.50 14.32
CA GLY A 133 14.37 15.87 13.84
C GLY A 133 14.80 16.00 12.38
N ASN A 134 15.07 14.90 11.69
CA ASN A 134 15.34 14.88 10.25
C ASN A 134 14.05 14.74 9.45
N MET A 135 14.05 15.28 8.26
CA MET A 135 12.99 15.15 7.26
C MET A 135 13.56 14.40 6.06
N ILE A 136 12.96 13.26 5.75
CA ILE A 136 13.43 12.33 4.71
C ILE A 136 12.32 12.21 3.67
N ASN A 137 12.64 12.47 2.40
CA ASN A 137 11.70 12.26 1.31
C ASN A 137 11.70 10.79 0.91
N VAL A 138 10.53 10.18 1.00
CA VAL A 138 10.33 8.74 0.73
C VAL A 138 9.37 8.58 -0.43
N VAL A 139 9.68 7.62 -1.30
CA VAL A 139 8.75 7.11 -2.31
C VAL A 139 8.45 5.66 -2.00
N LEU A 140 7.16 5.32 -2.03
CA LEU A 140 6.68 3.95 -2.02
C LEU A 140 6.17 3.59 -3.41
N ASP A 141 6.63 2.44 -3.93
CA ASP A 141 5.88 1.75 -4.97
C ASP A 141 4.84 0.86 -4.28
N MET A 142 3.61 0.93 -4.73
CA MET A 142 2.50 0.18 -4.16
C MET A 142 1.81 -0.66 -5.22
N VAL A 143 1.29 -1.79 -4.80
CA VAL A 143 0.51 -2.70 -5.63
C VAL A 143 -0.80 -3.05 -4.92
N HIS A 144 -1.88 -3.17 -5.70
CA HIS A 144 -3.17 -3.59 -5.19
C HIS A 144 -3.27 -5.12 -5.24
N GLU A 145 -3.17 -5.76 -4.07
CA GLU A 145 -3.24 -7.22 -3.89
C GLU A 145 -4.34 -7.57 -2.89
N ASP A 146 -5.12 -8.61 -3.18
CA ASP A 146 -6.17 -9.15 -2.29
C ASP A 146 -7.18 -8.10 -1.76
N GLY A 147 -7.44 -7.05 -2.55
CA GLY A 147 -8.38 -5.98 -2.21
C GLY A 147 -7.79 -4.83 -1.40
N GLU A 148 -6.48 -4.81 -1.16
CA GLU A 148 -5.79 -3.78 -0.40
C GLU A 148 -4.54 -3.26 -1.14
N TRP A 149 -4.15 -2.01 -0.87
CA TRP A 149 -2.87 -1.48 -1.31
C TRP A 149 -1.76 -1.98 -0.38
N LYS A 150 -0.76 -2.65 -0.96
CA LYS A 150 0.45 -3.15 -0.30
C LYS A 150 1.68 -2.41 -0.78
N ILE A 151 2.65 -2.23 0.09
CA ILE A 151 3.93 -1.61 -0.27
C ILE A 151 4.78 -2.66 -0.98
N ASP A 152 5.23 -2.33 -2.19
CA ASP A 152 6.06 -3.21 -3.01
C ASP A 152 7.53 -2.82 -3.01
N ASN A 153 7.85 -1.55 -2.78
CA ASN A 153 9.22 -1.05 -2.63
C ASN A 153 9.27 0.21 -1.79
N PHE A 154 10.40 0.44 -1.16
CA PHE A 154 10.74 1.67 -0.45
C PHE A 154 11.93 2.34 -1.14
N THR A 155 11.86 3.66 -1.30
CA THR A 155 12.97 4.47 -1.81
C THR A 155 13.17 5.69 -0.94
N ASP A 156 14.33 5.81 -0.32
CA ASP A 156 14.79 7.04 0.34
C ASP A 156 15.42 7.94 -0.71
N ILE A 157 14.68 8.97 -1.13
CA ILE A 157 15.14 9.94 -2.13
C ILE A 157 16.23 10.82 -1.55
N THR A 158 16.16 11.13 -0.26
CA THR A 158 17.13 12.02 0.40
C THR A 158 18.53 11.42 0.40
N ASN A 159 18.65 10.11 0.65
CA ASN A 159 19.93 9.40 0.73
C ASN A 159 20.22 8.55 -0.53
N GLY A 160 19.31 8.51 -1.50
CA GLY A 160 19.48 7.80 -2.77
C GLY A 160 19.46 6.27 -2.62
N MET A 161 18.69 5.72 -1.67
CA MET A 161 18.59 4.29 -1.43
C MET A 161 17.26 3.73 -1.94
N ASP A 162 17.33 2.79 -2.87
CA ASP A 162 16.23 1.94 -3.32
C ASP A 162 16.45 0.53 -2.75
N TRP A 163 15.51 0.06 -1.90
CA TRP A 163 15.68 -1.21 -1.19
C TRP A 163 15.66 -2.42 -2.11
N LYS A 164 14.70 -2.53 -3.04
CA LYS A 164 14.68 -3.66 -3.98
C LYS A 164 15.92 -3.69 -4.86
N ALA A 165 16.35 -2.54 -5.37
CA ALA A 165 17.59 -2.46 -6.17
C ALA A 165 18.82 -2.88 -5.35
N THR A 166 18.87 -2.50 -4.07
CA THR A 166 19.97 -2.87 -3.16
C THR A 166 19.95 -4.37 -2.86
N MET A 167 18.80 -4.94 -2.52
CA MET A 167 18.65 -6.39 -2.31
C MET A 167 19.03 -7.20 -3.55
N LYS A 168 18.57 -6.75 -4.72
CA LYS A 168 18.90 -7.40 -5.99
C LYS A 168 20.39 -7.44 -6.22
N ARG A 169 21.08 -6.31 -6.09
CA ARG A 169 22.54 -6.21 -6.27
C ARG A 169 23.28 -7.14 -5.31
N TYR A 170 22.91 -7.15 -4.04
CA TYR A 170 23.50 -8.04 -3.04
C TYR A 170 23.38 -9.52 -3.42
N LEU A 171 22.21 -9.95 -3.84
CA LEU A 171 21.97 -11.34 -4.26
C LEU A 171 22.74 -11.72 -5.55
N GLU A 172 22.92 -10.77 -6.48
CA GLU A 172 23.70 -10.96 -7.71
C GLU A 172 25.21 -11.05 -7.42
N ASP A 173 25.74 -10.15 -6.59
CA ASP A 173 27.17 -10.13 -6.21
C ASP A 173 27.58 -11.41 -5.47
N GLU A 174 26.75 -11.91 -4.59
CA GLU A 174 27.01 -13.16 -3.86
C GLU A 174 26.93 -14.40 -4.75
N GLN A 175 26.09 -14.39 -5.80
CA GLN A 175 26.07 -15.47 -6.79
C GLN A 175 27.32 -15.47 -7.68
N ALA A 176 27.87 -14.30 -8.00
CA ALA A 176 29.09 -14.17 -8.82
C ALA A 176 30.36 -14.59 -8.06
N ASN A 177 30.34 -14.58 -6.72
CA ASN A 177 31.48 -14.93 -5.86
C ASN A 177 31.52 -16.41 -5.45
N ARG A 178 30.56 -17.24 -5.91
CA ARG A 178 30.48 -18.69 -5.66
C ARG A 178 30.97 -19.49 -6.84
#